data_70f1667b1d49ed61f9e52ba3d2c3091c
#
_entry.id   70f1667b1d49ed61f9e52ba3d2c3091c
#
_cell.length_a   1.000
_cell.length_b   1.000
_cell.length_c   1.000
_cell.angle_alpha   90.00
_cell.angle_beta   90.00
_cell.angle_gamma   90.00
#
_symmetry.space_group_name_H-M   'P 1'
#
loop_
_entity.id
_entity.type
_entity.pdbx_description
1 polymer ?
#
loop_
_entity_poly.entity_id
_entity_poly.type
_entity_poly.pdbx_seq_one_letter_code
_entity_poly.pdbx_strand_id
1 'polypeptide(L)'
;MKLNRLMRAALAVVAAAGLAIGVIAPANSAAKTTVSIVQSNALTGLNPSVSEFNLTFNVDVASLSGMGFTYYDNKPALVDNTAYGSYKIVSKKPFKVSYTVRSGQVWSDGTPMNAVDLLLSHIVSNDAYSEIAGLGDPSDARVTPVFNSGGYGGIYAENVVGQPILSANKMSVTIEYATQVPDWKLLAPGPSPIHALMLMAEGE
;
A
#
# COMPACT_ATOMS: atom_id res chain seq x y z
N MET A 1 5.52 74.44 -12.59
CA MET A 1 6.64 74.07 -11.71
C MET A 1 7.58 73.18 -12.49
N LYS A 2 8.82 73.62 -12.78
CA LYS A 2 9.82 72.83 -13.54
C LYS A 2 10.52 71.90 -12.56
N LEU A 3 10.31 70.58 -12.68
CA LEU A 3 11.03 69.57 -11.88
C LEU A 3 12.54 69.68 -12.05
N ASN A 4 13.30 69.71 -10.94
CA ASN A 4 14.73 69.77 -10.92
C ASN A 4 15.33 68.51 -11.53
N ARG A 5 16.52 68.59 -12.20
CA ARG A 5 17.18 67.46 -12.86
C ARG A 5 17.42 66.29 -11.91
N LEU A 6 17.69 66.56 -10.64
CA LEU A 6 17.86 65.55 -9.58
C LEU A 6 16.57 64.79 -9.27
N MET A 7 15.38 65.46 -9.28
CA MET A 7 14.10 64.77 -9.06
C MET A 7 13.70 63.91 -10.26
N ARG A 8 14.09 64.29 -11.47
CA ARG A 8 13.85 63.46 -12.65
C ARG A 8 14.72 62.20 -12.66
N ALA A 9 15.96 62.29 -12.19
CA ALA A 9 16.83 61.16 -12.01
C ALA A 9 16.33 60.19 -10.90
N ALA A 10 15.85 60.73 -9.78
CA ALA A 10 15.30 59.94 -8.71
C ALA A 10 13.99 59.21 -9.13
N LEU A 11 13.10 59.84 -9.90
CA LEU A 11 11.89 59.20 -10.44
C LEU A 11 12.24 58.09 -11.44
N ALA A 12 13.27 58.30 -12.26
CA ALA A 12 13.69 57.26 -13.23
C ALA A 12 14.27 56.01 -12.55
N VAL A 13 15.02 56.18 -11.44
CA VAL A 13 15.57 55.06 -10.66
C VAL A 13 14.46 54.29 -9.92
N VAL A 14 13.45 54.99 -9.37
CA VAL A 14 12.32 54.34 -8.71
C VAL A 14 11.44 53.58 -9.72
N ALA A 15 11.25 54.14 -10.94
CA ALA A 15 10.49 53.45 -11.98
C ALA A 15 11.24 52.21 -12.53
N ALA A 16 12.58 52.27 -12.65
CA ALA A 16 13.41 51.13 -13.06
C ALA A 16 13.48 50.03 -11.98
N ALA A 17 13.53 50.40 -10.69
CA ALA A 17 13.48 49.46 -9.57
C ALA A 17 12.09 48.80 -9.46
N GLY A 18 11.01 49.55 -9.70
CA GLY A 18 9.65 49.02 -9.70
C GLY A 18 9.36 48.01 -10.82
N LEU A 19 9.98 48.20 -12.00
CA LEU A 19 9.88 47.26 -13.12
C LEU A 19 10.73 45.99 -12.95
N ALA A 20 11.81 46.04 -12.13
CA ALA A 20 12.63 44.88 -11.86
C ALA A 20 12.02 43.91 -10.83
N ILE A 21 11.08 44.39 -9.98
CA ILE A 21 10.39 43.55 -8.97
C ILE A 21 9.13 42.88 -9.54
N GLY A 22 8.65 43.34 -10.72
CA GLY A 22 7.41 42.85 -11.33
C GLY A 22 7.52 41.58 -12.17
N VAL A 23 8.70 40.96 -12.30
CA VAL A 23 8.91 39.80 -13.19
C VAL A 23 9.58 38.62 -12.50
N ILE A 24 9.38 38.49 -11.19
CA ILE A 24 9.57 37.20 -10.55
C ILE A 24 8.15 36.59 -10.43
N ALA A 25 7.54 36.29 -11.56
CA ALA A 25 6.51 35.27 -11.57
C ALA A 25 7.21 33.99 -11.10
N PRO A 26 6.73 33.36 -10.00
CA PRO A 26 7.26 32.07 -9.65
C PRO A 26 7.00 31.16 -10.87
N ALA A 27 8.05 30.62 -11.43
CA ALA A 27 7.95 29.57 -12.43
C ALA A 27 7.39 28.31 -11.74
N ASN A 28 6.14 28.39 -11.29
CA ASN A 28 5.34 27.26 -10.82
C ASN A 28 4.68 26.56 -12.02
N SER A 29 5.42 26.33 -13.07
CA SER A 29 5.13 25.20 -13.91
C SER A 29 5.94 24.01 -13.38
N ALA A 30 5.52 23.42 -12.29
CA ALA A 30 5.84 22.03 -12.08
C ALA A 30 5.33 21.31 -13.34
N ALA A 31 6.23 21.05 -14.27
CA ALA A 31 5.93 20.25 -15.42
C ALA A 31 5.37 18.95 -14.86
N LYS A 32 4.09 18.66 -15.12
CA LYS A 32 3.51 17.37 -14.76
C LYS A 32 4.30 16.35 -15.54
N THR A 33 5.26 15.72 -14.88
CA THR A 33 6.03 14.65 -15.50
C THR A 33 5.12 13.45 -15.56
N THR A 34 4.60 13.16 -16.74
CA THR A 34 3.81 11.96 -16.99
C THR A 34 4.77 10.86 -17.41
N VAL A 35 4.76 9.75 -16.70
CA VAL A 35 5.48 8.54 -17.10
C VAL A 35 4.43 7.60 -17.71
N SER A 36 4.66 7.19 -18.97
CA SER A 36 3.82 6.20 -19.64
C SER A 36 4.54 4.85 -19.62
N ILE A 37 3.88 3.85 -19.07
CA ILE A 37 4.39 2.47 -19.04
C ILE A 37 3.57 1.66 -20.03
N VAL A 38 4.27 1.03 -21.00
CA VAL A 38 3.63 0.16 -21.99
C VAL A 38 3.58 -1.26 -21.43
N GLN A 39 2.40 -1.85 -21.43
CA GLN A 39 2.18 -3.24 -21.04
C GLN A 39 1.87 -4.10 -22.27
N SER A 40 2.21 -5.40 -22.19
CA SER A 40 1.95 -6.37 -23.27
C SER A 40 0.46 -6.65 -23.50
N ASN A 41 -0.35 -6.48 -22.45
CA ASN A 41 -1.79 -6.71 -22.47
C ASN A 41 -2.53 -5.65 -21.64
N ALA A 42 -3.82 -5.52 -21.90
CA ALA A 42 -4.70 -4.66 -21.12
C ALA A 42 -4.90 -5.20 -19.70
N LEU A 43 -5.14 -4.32 -18.75
CA LEU A 43 -5.54 -4.67 -17.38
C LEU A 43 -6.85 -5.46 -17.42
N THR A 44 -6.87 -6.65 -16.81
CA THR A 44 -8.05 -7.52 -16.74
C THR A 44 -8.66 -7.60 -15.36
N GLY A 45 -7.92 -7.25 -14.31
CA GLY A 45 -8.40 -7.23 -12.93
C GLY A 45 -7.46 -6.48 -12.00
N LEU A 46 -8.03 -5.96 -10.92
CA LEU A 46 -7.31 -5.14 -9.93
C LEU A 46 -6.78 -5.95 -8.74
N ASN A 47 -7.22 -7.20 -8.59
CA ASN A 47 -6.77 -8.06 -7.50
C ASN A 47 -5.89 -9.21 -8.02
N PRO A 48 -4.57 -9.03 -8.14
CA PRO A 48 -3.68 -10.10 -8.61
C PRO A 48 -3.45 -11.21 -7.57
N SER A 49 -4.03 -11.11 -6.38
CA SER A 49 -3.97 -12.16 -5.36
C SER A 49 -4.89 -13.34 -5.65
N VAL A 50 -5.79 -13.24 -6.62
CA VAL A 50 -6.62 -14.35 -7.09
C VAL A 50 -6.03 -14.94 -8.36
N SER A 51 -6.17 -16.26 -8.54
CA SER A 51 -5.59 -17.00 -9.66
C SER A 51 -5.94 -16.44 -11.03
N GLU A 52 -7.18 -16.00 -11.22
CA GLU A 52 -7.68 -15.48 -12.50
C GLU A 52 -6.99 -14.18 -12.92
N PHE A 53 -6.56 -13.36 -11.97
CA PHE A 53 -5.94 -12.07 -12.21
C PHE A 53 -4.45 -12.03 -11.84
N ASN A 54 -3.85 -13.17 -11.47
CA ASN A 54 -2.41 -13.27 -11.20
C ASN A 54 -1.62 -13.31 -12.51
N LEU A 55 -1.67 -12.22 -13.25
CA LEU A 55 -1.02 -12.02 -14.53
C LEU A 55 -0.01 -10.90 -14.41
N THR A 56 1.15 -11.01 -15.07
CA THR A 56 2.27 -10.06 -14.92
C THR A 56 1.83 -8.61 -15.07
N PHE A 57 1.04 -8.27 -16.08
CA PHE A 57 0.57 -6.92 -16.31
C PHE A 57 -0.40 -6.39 -15.24
N ASN A 58 -1.19 -7.26 -14.60
CA ASN A 58 -2.02 -6.90 -13.45
C ASN A 58 -1.16 -6.67 -12.18
N VAL A 59 -0.17 -7.55 -11.98
CA VAL A 59 0.78 -7.43 -10.85
C VAL A 59 1.61 -6.16 -10.96
N ASP A 60 2.06 -5.79 -12.16
CA ASP A 60 2.80 -4.55 -12.39
C ASP A 60 1.98 -3.31 -12.00
N VAL A 61 0.70 -3.25 -12.42
CA VAL A 61 -0.20 -2.14 -12.05
C VAL A 61 -0.46 -2.14 -10.54
N ALA A 62 -0.74 -3.29 -9.94
CA ALA A 62 -0.95 -3.41 -8.50
C ALA A 62 0.28 -3.00 -7.69
N SER A 63 1.49 -3.32 -8.18
CA SER A 63 2.75 -2.94 -7.53
C SER A 63 3.00 -1.43 -7.52
N LEU A 64 2.48 -0.70 -8.52
CA LEU A 64 2.58 0.76 -8.60
C LEU A 64 1.56 1.47 -7.70
N SER A 65 0.44 0.85 -7.39
CA SER A 65 -0.67 1.41 -6.61
C SER A 65 -0.79 0.80 -5.21
N GLY A 66 -0.17 -0.36 -5.00
CA GLY A 66 -0.24 -1.09 -3.75
C GLY A 66 0.67 -0.55 -2.65
N MET A 67 0.35 -0.90 -1.41
CA MET A 67 1.14 -0.60 -0.22
C MET A 67 1.41 -1.88 0.55
N GLY A 68 2.52 -1.91 1.29
CA GLY A 68 2.89 -3.04 2.14
C GLY A 68 4.07 -2.69 3.04
N PHE A 69 4.46 -3.63 3.91
CA PHE A 69 5.56 -3.45 4.85
C PHE A 69 6.95 -3.49 4.21
N THR A 70 7.03 -4.06 3.01
CA THR A 70 8.28 -4.17 2.23
C THR A 70 8.01 -3.87 0.76
N TYR A 71 9.06 -3.51 0.04
CA TYR A 71 9.08 -3.38 -1.41
C TYR A 71 10.46 -3.73 -1.95
N TYR A 72 10.57 -4.02 -3.23
CA TYR A 72 11.85 -4.19 -3.90
C TYR A 72 12.32 -2.86 -4.51
N ASP A 73 13.56 -2.50 -4.25
CA ASP A 73 14.18 -1.33 -4.86
C ASP A 73 14.68 -1.63 -6.29
N ASN A 74 15.33 -0.63 -6.91
CA ASN A 74 15.90 -0.76 -8.26
C ASN A 74 17.16 -1.67 -8.33
N LYS A 75 17.61 -2.22 -7.21
CA LYS A 75 18.71 -3.20 -7.11
C LYS A 75 18.23 -4.57 -6.66
N PRO A 76 17.03 -4.99 -6.97
CA PRO A 76 16.17 -6.03 -6.41
C PRO A 76 16.49 -6.41 -4.95
N ALA A 77 16.71 -5.39 -4.11
CA ALA A 77 16.86 -5.58 -2.67
C ALA A 77 15.52 -5.37 -1.97
N LEU A 78 15.17 -6.26 -1.03
CA LEU A 78 13.97 -6.11 -0.20
C LEU A 78 14.21 -5.02 0.84
N VAL A 79 13.40 -3.96 0.78
CA VAL A 79 13.51 -2.76 1.62
C VAL A 79 12.29 -2.64 2.53
N ASP A 80 12.50 -2.26 3.78
CA ASP A 80 11.43 -2.00 4.74
C ASP A 80 10.71 -0.68 4.39
N ASN A 81 9.38 -0.75 4.21
CA ASN A 81 8.56 0.43 3.88
C ASN A 81 8.13 1.17 5.15
N THR A 82 9.03 1.96 5.71
CA THR A 82 8.76 2.75 6.92
C THR A 82 7.72 3.85 6.72
N ALA A 83 7.40 4.20 5.47
CA ALA A 83 6.31 5.13 5.17
C ALA A 83 4.95 4.51 5.44
N TYR A 84 4.79 3.20 5.18
CA TYR A 84 3.54 2.47 5.43
C TYR A 84 3.42 2.00 6.88
N GLY A 85 4.48 1.44 7.44
CA GLY A 85 4.43 0.89 8.79
C GLY A 85 5.76 0.33 9.28
N SER A 86 5.66 -0.54 10.25
CA SER A 86 6.81 -1.23 10.82
C SER A 86 6.43 -2.63 11.29
N TYR A 87 7.41 -3.49 11.44
CA TYR A 87 7.23 -4.80 12.05
C TYR A 87 8.40 -5.13 12.96
N LYS A 88 8.13 -5.97 13.95
CA LYS A 88 9.16 -6.45 14.89
C LYS A 88 8.88 -7.87 15.33
N ILE A 89 9.93 -8.64 15.52
CA ILE A 89 9.87 -9.94 16.19
C ILE A 89 9.58 -9.69 17.68
N VAL A 90 8.43 -10.17 18.17
CA VAL A 90 8.02 -10.03 19.57
C VAL A 90 8.29 -11.30 20.38
N SER A 91 8.45 -12.45 19.71
CA SER A 91 8.88 -13.70 20.30
C SER A 91 9.66 -14.52 19.28
N LYS A 92 10.69 -15.27 19.73
CA LYS A 92 11.45 -16.21 18.89
C LYS A 92 10.98 -17.65 19.06
N LYS A 93 10.34 -17.98 20.18
CA LYS A 93 9.80 -19.31 20.47
C LYS A 93 8.55 -19.16 21.36
N PRO A 94 7.33 -19.34 20.83
CA PRO A 94 7.02 -19.47 19.40
C PRO A 94 7.41 -18.22 18.61
N PHE A 95 7.63 -18.35 17.31
CA PHE A 95 8.03 -17.22 16.48
C PHE A 95 6.81 -16.31 16.22
N LYS A 96 6.89 -15.08 16.69
CA LYS A 96 5.81 -14.09 16.57
C LYS A 96 6.34 -12.75 16.05
N VAL A 97 5.61 -12.19 15.11
CA VAL A 97 5.89 -10.88 14.54
C VAL A 97 4.68 -9.97 14.74
N SER A 98 4.92 -8.77 15.24
CA SER A 98 3.93 -7.71 15.33
C SER A 98 4.11 -6.74 14.16
N TYR A 99 3.06 -6.53 13.40
CA TYR A 99 2.96 -5.60 12.27
C TYR A 99 2.15 -4.40 12.69
N THR A 100 2.68 -3.19 12.49
CA THR A 100 2.04 -1.94 12.91
C THR A 100 1.88 -1.03 11.71
N VAL A 101 0.64 -0.64 11.41
CA VAL A 101 0.33 0.38 10.41
C VAL A 101 0.69 1.75 10.98
N ARG A 102 1.38 2.57 10.20
CA ARG A 102 1.74 3.93 10.60
C ARG A 102 0.48 4.79 10.73
N SER A 103 0.38 5.55 11.81
CA SER A 103 -0.73 6.50 11.99
C SER A 103 -0.79 7.54 10.86
N GLY A 104 -1.99 7.88 10.42
CA GLY A 104 -2.22 8.85 9.36
C GLY A 104 -2.22 8.26 7.95
N GLN A 105 -2.07 6.95 7.80
CA GLN A 105 -2.31 6.28 6.51
C GLN A 105 -3.80 6.30 6.20
N VAL A 106 -4.12 6.55 4.92
CA VAL A 106 -5.51 6.57 4.43
C VAL A 106 -5.60 5.82 3.10
N TRP A 107 -6.75 5.24 2.84
CA TRP A 107 -7.12 4.72 1.53
C TRP A 107 -7.36 5.88 0.53
N SER A 108 -7.51 5.56 -0.73
CA SER A 108 -7.72 6.55 -1.81
C SER A 108 -9.01 7.37 -1.64
N ASP A 109 -9.98 6.85 -0.90
CA ASP A 109 -11.24 7.52 -0.55
C ASP A 109 -11.15 8.37 0.74
N GLY A 110 -9.97 8.38 1.40
CA GLY A 110 -9.72 9.10 2.65
C GLY A 110 -10.03 8.31 3.92
N THR A 111 -10.53 7.08 3.82
CA THR A 111 -10.80 6.22 4.98
C THR A 111 -9.50 5.87 5.70
N PRO A 112 -9.40 6.03 7.04
CA PRO A 112 -8.19 5.71 7.78
C PRO A 112 -7.83 4.22 7.69
N MET A 113 -6.57 3.93 7.38
CA MET A 113 -6.03 2.58 7.42
C MET A 113 -5.65 2.16 8.84
N ASN A 114 -5.89 0.90 9.17
CA ASN A 114 -5.50 0.32 10.45
C ASN A 114 -5.20 -1.19 10.31
N ALA A 115 -4.89 -1.87 11.42
CA ALA A 115 -4.51 -3.27 11.37
C ALA A 115 -5.68 -4.24 11.11
N VAL A 116 -6.93 -3.77 11.12
CA VAL A 116 -8.09 -4.60 10.69
C VAL A 116 -8.00 -4.88 9.20
N ASP A 117 -7.47 -3.93 8.41
CA ASP A 117 -7.26 -4.09 6.98
C ASP A 117 -6.26 -5.22 6.63
N LEU A 118 -5.46 -5.66 7.60
CA LEU A 118 -4.51 -6.76 7.45
C LEU A 118 -5.15 -8.14 7.70
N LEU A 119 -6.31 -8.19 8.38
CA LEU A 119 -6.94 -9.46 8.79
C LEU A 119 -7.54 -10.21 7.61
N LEU A 120 -8.03 -9.51 6.58
CA LEU A 120 -8.61 -10.19 5.42
C LEU A 120 -7.57 -11.03 4.69
N SER A 121 -6.37 -10.51 4.50
CA SER A 121 -5.26 -11.27 3.92
C SER A 121 -4.98 -12.54 4.72
N HIS A 122 -5.03 -12.47 6.06
CA HIS A 122 -4.86 -13.61 6.91
C HIS A 122 -5.97 -14.65 6.73
N ILE A 123 -7.23 -14.21 6.70
CA ILE A 123 -8.41 -15.10 6.56
C ILE A 123 -8.36 -15.83 5.22
N VAL A 124 -8.22 -15.10 4.11
CA VAL A 124 -8.29 -15.69 2.75
C VAL A 124 -7.06 -16.50 2.37
N SER A 125 -5.95 -16.32 3.08
CA SER A 125 -4.71 -17.07 2.84
C SER A 125 -4.52 -18.25 3.80
N ASN A 126 -5.47 -18.49 4.70
CA ASN A 126 -5.42 -19.59 5.65
C ASN A 126 -6.61 -20.54 5.41
N ASP A 127 -6.32 -21.78 5.03
CA ASP A 127 -7.34 -22.76 4.62
C ASP A 127 -8.39 -22.99 5.71
N ALA A 128 -7.97 -23.15 6.97
CA ALA A 128 -8.89 -23.37 8.09
C ALA A 128 -9.84 -22.19 8.31
N TYR A 129 -9.36 -20.95 8.17
CA TYR A 129 -10.23 -19.77 8.30
C TYR A 129 -11.10 -19.53 7.09
N SER A 130 -10.61 -19.84 5.88
CA SER A 130 -11.42 -19.81 4.66
C SER A 130 -12.60 -20.78 4.75
N GLU A 131 -12.39 -21.98 5.26
CA GLU A 131 -13.44 -22.96 5.49
C GLU A 131 -14.47 -22.48 6.53
N ILE A 132 -14.00 -22.00 7.70
CA ILE A 132 -14.87 -21.43 8.75
C ILE A 132 -15.67 -20.23 8.23
N ALA A 133 -15.06 -19.39 7.38
CA ALA A 133 -15.71 -18.24 6.78
C ALA A 133 -16.69 -18.60 5.64
N GLY A 134 -16.81 -19.88 5.28
CA GLY A 134 -17.66 -20.34 4.19
C GLY A 134 -17.12 -20.01 2.78
N LEU A 135 -15.84 -19.68 2.66
CA LEU A 135 -15.18 -19.37 1.39
C LEU A 135 -14.74 -20.64 0.63
N GLY A 136 -14.89 -21.80 1.25
CA GLY A 136 -14.44 -23.09 0.74
C GLY A 136 -12.99 -23.40 1.10
N ASP A 137 -12.59 -24.65 0.87
CA ASP A 137 -11.20 -25.09 1.03
C ASP A 137 -10.46 -24.91 -0.30
N PRO A 138 -9.53 -23.93 -0.41
CA PRO A 138 -8.78 -23.72 -1.64
C PRO A 138 -7.85 -24.88 -2.00
N SER A 139 -7.57 -25.80 -1.07
CA SER A 139 -6.78 -27.00 -1.29
C SER A 139 -7.60 -28.19 -1.82
N ASP A 140 -8.94 -28.19 -1.70
CA ASP A 140 -9.81 -29.26 -2.19
C ASP A 140 -10.13 -29.05 -3.68
N ALA A 141 -9.44 -29.77 -4.54
CA ALA A 141 -9.66 -29.73 -6.00
C ALA A 141 -11.08 -30.12 -6.45
N ARG A 142 -11.92 -30.68 -5.56
CA ARG A 142 -13.32 -31.07 -5.83
C ARG A 142 -14.30 -29.93 -5.64
N VAL A 143 -13.89 -28.88 -4.96
CA VAL A 143 -14.72 -27.72 -4.66
C VAL A 143 -14.13 -26.49 -5.36
N THR A 144 -14.98 -25.73 -6.04
CA THR A 144 -14.57 -24.42 -6.56
C THR A 144 -14.62 -23.44 -5.39
N PRO A 145 -13.48 -22.97 -4.87
CA PRO A 145 -13.48 -22.02 -3.76
C PRO A 145 -14.09 -20.69 -4.18
N VAL A 146 -14.81 -20.04 -3.29
CA VAL A 146 -15.32 -18.67 -3.51
C VAL A 146 -14.17 -17.70 -3.71
N PHE A 147 -13.03 -17.97 -3.05
CA PHE A 147 -11.79 -17.21 -3.19
C PHE A 147 -10.63 -18.15 -3.52
N ASN A 148 -10.10 -18.04 -4.73
CA ASN A 148 -8.92 -18.79 -5.16
C ASN A 148 -7.67 -17.93 -5.01
N SER A 149 -6.90 -18.15 -3.96
CA SER A 149 -5.75 -17.33 -3.56
C SER A 149 -4.50 -17.43 -4.44
N GLY A 150 -4.58 -18.00 -5.63
CA GLY A 150 -3.47 -17.99 -6.60
C GLY A 150 -2.16 -18.61 -6.13
N GLY A 151 -2.18 -19.50 -5.15
CA GLY A 151 -0.98 -20.14 -4.59
C GLY A 151 -0.33 -19.38 -3.42
N TYR A 152 -0.85 -18.22 -3.01
CA TYR A 152 -0.40 -17.55 -1.78
C TYR A 152 -0.82 -18.30 -0.52
N GLY A 153 -1.91 -19.07 -0.58
CA GLY A 153 -2.45 -19.83 0.53
C GLY A 153 -1.45 -20.81 1.11
N GLY A 154 -0.78 -21.62 0.29
CA GLY A 154 0.07 -22.71 0.73
C GLY A 154 1.17 -22.28 1.71
N ILE A 155 2.08 -21.41 1.30
CA ILE A 155 3.21 -20.98 2.16
C ILE A 155 2.73 -20.21 3.39
N TYR A 156 1.72 -19.35 3.25
CA TYR A 156 1.17 -18.58 4.36
C TYR A 156 0.40 -19.50 5.31
N ALA A 157 -0.51 -20.32 4.78
CA ALA A 157 -1.33 -21.25 5.55
C ALA A 157 -0.51 -22.28 6.33
N GLU A 158 0.55 -22.81 5.72
CA GLU A 158 1.46 -23.79 6.35
C GLU A 158 2.29 -23.17 7.49
N ASN A 159 2.55 -21.86 7.46
CA ASN A 159 3.45 -21.22 8.40
C ASN A 159 2.73 -20.39 9.48
N VAL A 160 1.50 -19.95 9.26
CA VAL A 160 0.76 -19.15 10.24
C VAL A 160 -0.03 -20.06 11.19
N VAL A 161 0.09 -19.80 12.50
CA VAL A 161 -0.53 -20.63 13.54
C VAL A 161 -1.49 -19.78 14.36
N GLY A 162 -2.68 -20.31 14.60
CA GLY A 162 -3.67 -19.67 15.48
C GLY A 162 -4.25 -18.37 14.93
N GLN A 163 -4.93 -17.65 15.80
CA GLN A 163 -5.59 -16.40 15.45
C GLN A 163 -4.63 -15.21 15.59
N PRO A 164 -4.66 -14.25 14.66
CA PRO A 164 -3.92 -13.00 14.82
C PRO A 164 -4.46 -12.21 16.03
N ILE A 165 -3.55 -11.60 16.76
CA ILE A 165 -3.89 -10.79 17.93
C ILE A 165 -3.89 -9.32 17.56
N LEU A 166 -5.07 -8.72 17.52
CA LEU A 166 -5.23 -7.28 17.25
C LEU A 166 -4.97 -6.48 18.52
N SER A 167 -4.21 -5.38 18.42
CA SER A 167 -4.00 -4.44 19.52
C SER A 167 -5.27 -3.67 19.86
N ALA A 168 -5.41 -3.20 21.10
CA ALA A 168 -6.60 -2.46 21.56
C ALA A 168 -6.86 -1.19 20.75
N ASN A 169 -5.81 -0.50 20.27
CA ASN A 169 -5.92 0.68 19.42
C ASN A 169 -6.09 0.33 17.93
N LYS A 170 -6.17 -0.94 17.56
CA LYS A 170 -6.32 -1.46 16.20
C LYS A 170 -5.22 -1.03 15.21
N MET A 171 -4.06 -0.59 15.71
CA MET A 171 -2.95 -0.18 14.83
C MET A 171 -1.95 -1.29 14.57
N SER A 172 -1.97 -2.36 15.36
CA SER A 172 -1.04 -3.48 15.21
C SER A 172 -1.77 -4.82 15.24
N VAL A 173 -1.24 -5.77 14.47
CA VAL A 173 -1.62 -7.18 14.55
C VAL A 173 -0.37 -8.01 14.82
N THR A 174 -0.49 -9.00 15.72
CA THR A 174 0.57 -9.97 15.99
C THR A 174 0.19 -11.31 15.41
N ILE A 175 1.06 -11.85 14.58
CA ILE A 175 0.90 -13.14 13.91
C ILE A 175 1.94 -14.10 14.49
N GLU A 176 1.52 -15.32 14.80
CA GLU A 176 2.36 -16.44 15.19
C GLU A 176 2.65 -17.31 13.98
N TYR A 177 3.90 -17.70 13.83
CA TYR A 177 4.37 -18.58 12.76
C TYR A 177 4.87 -19.90 13.36
N ALA A 178 4.58 -21.00 12.69
CA ALA A 178 5.01 -22.35 13.11
C ALA A 178 6.53 -22.43 13.24
N THR A 179 7.24 -21.83 12.30
CA THR A 179 8.70 -21.73 12.31
C THR A 179 9.16 -20.38 11.77
N GLN A 180 10.38 -19.98 12.10
CA GLN A 180 11.01 -18.83 11.44
C GLN A 180 11.58 -19.30 10.11
N VAL A 181 10.84 -19.05 9.02
CA VAL A 181 11.37 -19.25 7.65
C VAL A 181 12.31 -18.10 7.27
N PRO A 182 13.33 -18.33 6.42
CA PRO A 182 14.28 -17.29 6.01
C PRO A 182 13.58 -16.04 5.47
N ASP A 183 12.56 -16.24 4.62
CA ASP A 183 11.84 -15.18 3.93
C ASP A 183 10.58 -14.69 4.67
N TRP A 184 10.54 -14.85 6.00
CA TRP A 184 9.39 -14.48 6.83
C TRP A 184 8.87 -13.03 6.60
N LYS A 185 9.72 -12.11 6.15
CA LYS A 185 9.35 -10.73 5.81
C LYS A 185 8.36 -10.66 4.64
N LEU A 186 8.42 -11.62 3.72
CA LEU A 186 7.51 -11.73 2.59
C LEU A 186 6.14 -12.29 2.98
N LEU A 187 6.03 -12.88 4.18
CA LEU A 187 4.78 -13.36 4.75
C LEU A 187 4.01 -12.25 5.51
N ALA A 188 4.47 -11.00 5.45
CA ALA A 188 3.74 -9.89 6.04
C ALA A 188 2.35 -9.75 5.39
N PRO A 189 1.28 -9.59 6.19
CA PRO A 189 -0.07 -9.48 5.64
C PRO A 189 -0.19 -8.18 4.82
N GLY A 190 -0.71 -8.29 3.60
CA GLY A 190 -1.04 -7.14 2.76
C GLY A 190 -2.31 -6.43 3.25
N PRO A 191 -2.44 -5.12 3.07
CA PRO A 191 -3.67 -4.42 3.40
C PRO A 191 -4.76 -4.69 2.37
N SER A 192 -5.99 -4.84 2.85
CA SER A 192 -7.20 -4.95 2.03
C SER A 192 -8.25 -3.96 2.53
N PRO A 193 -8.95 -3.22 1.65
CA PRO A 193 -9.91 -2.18 2.04
C PRO A 193 -11.20 -2.81 2.58
N ILE A 194 -11.18 -3.25 3.84
CA ILE A 194 -12.31 -3.96 4.48
C ILE A 194 -13.62 -3.16 4.37
N HIS A 195 -13.55 -1.85 4.59
CA HIS A 195 -14.72 -0.96 4.49
C HIS A 195 -15.39 -1.02 3.12
N ALA A 196 -14.59 -0.96 2.03
CA ALA A 196 -15.12 -1.02 0.67
C ALA A 196 -15.66 -2.42 0.33
N LEU A 197 -14.97 -3.48 0.80
CA LEU A 197 -15.40 -4.85 0.56
C LEU A 197 -16.70 -5.18 1.31
N MET A 198 -16.91 -4.62 2.50
CA MET A 198 -18.17 -4.76 3.24
C MET A 198 -19.33 -4.08 2.52
N LEU A 199 -19.15 -2.84 2.03
CA LEU A 199 -20.18 -2.15 1.24
C LEU A 199 -20.55 -2.95 -0.02
N MET A 200 -19.56 -3.47 -0.74
CA MET A 200 -19.82 -4.32 -1.91
C MET A 200 -20.59 -5.60 -1.55
N ALA A 201 -20.30 -6.20 -0.39
CA ALA A 201 -21.01 -7.40 0.08
C ALA A 201 -22.45 -7.10 0.49
N GLU A 202 -22.73 -5.89 0.99
CA GLU A 202 -24.06 -5.42 1.35
C GLU A 202 -24.88 -4.93 0.15
N GLY A 203 -24.26 -4.82 -1.02
CA GLY A 203 -24.92 -4.43 -2.27
C GLY A 203 -25.10 -2.90 -2.42
N GLU A 204 -24.27 -2.12 -1.71
CA GLU A 204 -24.23 -0.66 -1.79
C GLU A 204 -23.12 -0.15 -2.73
#